data_bb3f0a9936f9f47cf31c2d24c40e9e56
#
_entry.id   bb3f0a9936f9f47cf31c2d24c40e9e56
#
_cell.length_a   1.000
_cell.length_b   1.000
_cell.length_c   1.000
_cell.angle_alpha   90.00
_cell.angle_beta   90.00
_cell.angle_gamma   90.00
#
_symmetry.space_group_name_H-M   'P 1'
#
loop_
_entity.id
_entity.type
_entity.pdbx_description
1 polymer ?
#
loop_
_entity_poly.entity_id
_entity_poly.type
_entity_poly.pdbx_seq_one_letter_code
_entity_poly.pdbx_strand_id
1 'polypeptide(L)'
;MTTTKKPKKTTRASTPIEDLPPNPFVFEVLNVVNKQRSTAKKVEALKKFEHDSLKALFIWNFDETVISLLPPGEVPYSSLKDEQNSSGTLSTKIGQQASTMRFNDTVNTNQGFTTLRREWTKLYNFIKGGNDKLNGLRRETMFIQILQGLHPLDAEILCLVKDKELQKKYKITRSMVCLLYTSDAADEHSCG
;
A
#
# COMPACT_ATOMS: atom_id res chain seq x y z
N MET A 1 41.92 -2.94 42.23
CA MET A 1 40.56 -2.45 41.88
C MET A 1 40.53 -2.15 40.37
N THR A 2 40.07 -3.09 39.59
CA THR A 2 40.00 -2.97 38.10
C THR A 2 38.60 -2.59 37.72
N THR A 3 38.41 -1.37 37.23
CA THR A 3 37.13 -0.84 36.74
C THR A 3 36.94 -1.29 35.30
N THR A 4 36.04 -2.23 35.06
CA THR A 4 35.59 -2.68 33.74
C THR A 4 34.68 -1.61 33.12
N LYS A 5 35.20 -0.90 32.09
CA LYS A 5 34.40 0.00 31.23
C LYS A 5 33.40 -0.81 30.43
N LYS A 6 32.08 -0.57 30.60
CA LYS A 6 31.00 -1.06 29.73
C LYS A 6 31.20 -0.55 28.29
N PRO A 7 31.04 -1.38 27.25
CA PRO A 7 31.16 -0.94 25.88
C PRO A 7 30.03 0.05 25.53
N LYS A 8 30.40 1.19 24.97
CA LYS A 8 29.45 2.18 24.39
C LYS A 8 28.65 1.52 23.27
N LYS A 9 27.31 1.51 23.40
CA LYS A 9 26.41 1.16 22.30
C LYS A 9 26.67 2.14 21.14
N THR A 10 27.26 1.64 20.07
CA THR A 10 27.36 2.36 18.79
C THR A 10 25.95 2.59 18.25
N THR A 11 25.47 3.81 18.29
CA THR A 11 24.26 4.26 17.62
C THR A 11 24.48 4.12 16.11
N ARG A 12 23.92 3.06 15.51
CA ARG A 12 23.91 2.89 14.07
C ARG A 12 23.14 4.08 13.45
N ALA A 13 23.78 4.77 12.52
CA ALA A 13 23.21 5.89 11.78
C ALA A 13 21.81 5.55 11.24
N SER A 14 20.84 6.44 11.45
CA SER A 14 19.50 6.32 10.91
C SER A 14 19.53 6.48 9.38
N THR A 15 18.88 5.59 8.65
CA THR A 15 18.72 5.74 7.20
C THR A 15 17.92 7.02 6.92
N PRO A 16 18.43 7.95 6.08
CA PRO A 16 17.68 9.14 5.71
C PRO A 16 16.40 8.74 4.96
N ILE A 17 15.34 9.53 5.12
CA ILE A 17 14.09 9.34 4.37
C ILE A 17 14.36 9.85 2.94
N GLU A 18 14.29 8.94 1.98
CA GLU A 18 14.48 9.21 0.56
C GLU A 18 13.42 10.20 0.04
N ASP A 19 13.84 11.14 -0.80
CA ASP A 19 12.91 12.06 -1.45
C ASP A 19 12.26 11.39 -2.66
N LEU A 20 10.94 11.54 -2.77
CA LEU A 20 10.15 11.03 -3.87
C LEU A 20 9.64 12.19 -4.75
N PRO A 21 9.26 11.92 -6.01
CA PRO A 21 8.66 12.93 -6.87
C PRO A 21 7.36 13.50 -6.26
N PRO A 22 6.85 14.65 -6.74
CA PRO A 22 5.71 15.34 -6.12
C PRO A 22 4.43 14.53 -5.98
N ASN A 23 4.22 13.56 -6.87
CA ASN A 23 3.05 12.65 -6.84
C ASN A 23 3.50 11.19 -6.92
N PRO A 24 4.14 10.67 -5.86
CA PRO A 24 4.65 9.31 -5.87
C PRO A 24 3.52 8.29 -5.93
N PHE A 25 3.81 7.13 -6.51
CA PHE A 25 2.94 5.98 -6.40
C PHE A 25 2.88 5.48 -4.96
N VAL A 26 1.80 4.81 -4.62
CA VAL A 26 1.64 4.27 -3.25
C VAL A 26 2.73 3.24 -2.94
N PHE A 27 3.10 2.39 -3.88
CA PHE A 27 4.17 1.41 -3.68
C PHE A 27 5.53 2.07 -3.41
N GLU A 28 5.83 3.22 -4.00
CA GLU A 28 7.08 3.95 -3.75
C GLU A 28 7.12 4.46 -2.31
N VAL A 29 6.02 5.08 -1.86
CA VAL A 29 5.89 5.55 -0.46
C VAL A 29 6.06 4.38 0.52
N LEU A 30 5.35 3.27 0.29
CA LEU A 30 5.43 2.10 1.18
C LEU A 30 6.82 1.45 1.16
N ASN A 31 7.54 1.48 0.04
CA ASN A 31 8.91 1.00 -0.04
C ASN A 31 9.87 1.88 0.78
N VAL A 32 9.74 3.22 0.71
CA VAL A 32 10.53 4.15 1.54
C VAL A 32 10.26 3.90 3.02
N VAL A 33 8.99 3.73 3.40
CA VAL A 33 8.61 3.39 4.78
C VAL A 33 9.20 2.05 5.21
N ASN A 34 9.17 1.04 4.34
CA ASN A 34 9.68 -0.29 4.66
C ASN A 34 11.21 -0.34 4.86
N LYS A 35 11.94 0.53 4.18
CA LYS A 35 13.41 0.73 4.35
C LYS A 35 13.75 1.29 5.74
N GLN A 36 12.81 1.99 6.41
CA GLN A 36 13.05 2.58 7.72
C GLN A 36 13.08 1.49 8.81
N ARG A 37 14.06 1.58 9.73
CA ARG A 37 14.28 0.56 10.77
C ARG A 37 13.45 0.78 12.02
N SER A 38 13.21 2.04 12.41
CA SER A 38 12.47 2.38 13.62
C SER A 38 11.02 2.78 13.32
N THR A 39 10.11 2.47 14.23
CA THR A 39 8.70 2.87 14.15
C THR A 39 8.55 4.37 14.00
N ALA A 40 9.29 5.17 14.78
CA ALA A 40 9.25 6.63 14.70
C ALA A 40 9.62 7.14 13.29
N LYS A 41 10.69 6.58 12.68
CA LYS A 41 11.10 6.95 11.32
C LYS A 41 10.10 6.51 10.25
N LYS A 42 9.41 5.38 10.45
CA LYS A 42 8.33 4.94 9.57
C LYS A 42 7.14 5.89 9.64
N VAL A 43 6.72 6.29 10.83
CA VAL A 43 5.64 7.27 11.02
C VAL A 43 6.03 8.63 10.42
N GLU A 44 7.27 9.09 10.63
CA GLU A 44 7.80 10.32 10.01
C GLU A 44 7.73 10.26 8.47
N ALA A 45 8.13 9.12 7.89
CA ALA A 45 8.05 8.92 6.43
C ALA A 45 6.60 8.89 5.93
N LEU A 46 5.69 8.24 6.66
CA LEU A 46 4.27 8.23 6.32
C LEU A 46 3.66 9.64 6.39
N LYS A 47 4.00 10.44 7.40
CA LYS A 47 3.56 11.85 7.52
C LYS A 47 4.10 12.72 6.37
N LYS A 48 5.38 12.52 5.99
CA LYS A 48 6.00 13.25 4.88
C LYS A 48 5.26 13.07 3.55
N PHE A 49 4.73 11.88 3.30
CA PHE A 49 4.02 11.50 2.07
C PHE A 49 2.53 11.25 2.28
N GLU A 50 1.95 11.87 3.32
CA GLU A 50 0.54 11.71 3.64
C GLU A 50 -0.36 12.11 2.48
N HIS A 51 -1.37 11.26 2.21
CA HIS A 51 -2.38 11.50 1.19
C HIS A 51 -3.63 10.69 1.51
N ASP A 52 -4.80 11.20 1.13
CA ASP A 52 -6.10 10.55 1.39
C ASP A 52 -6.19 9.12 0.85
N SER A 53 -5.53 8.84 -0.28
CA SER A 53 -5.47 7.48 -0.81
C SER A 53 -4.78 6.50 0.15
N LEU A 54 -3.67 6.90 0.79
CA LEU A 54 -2.98 6.09 1.81
C LEU A 54 -3.88 5.89 3.03
N LYS A 55 -4.54 6.95 3.48
CA LYS A 55 -5.48 6.90 4.60
C LYS A 55 -6.61 5.91 4.33
N ALA A 56 -7.23 5.99 3.16
CA ALA A 56 -8.30 5.08 2.76
C ALA A 56 -7.83 3.61 2.72
N LEU A 57 -6.64 3.34 2.18
CA LEU A 57 -6.07 2.00 2.15
C LEU A 57 -5.77 1.46 3.56
N PHE A 58 -5.23 2.30 4.45
CA PHE A 58 -4.94 1.89 5.83
C PHE A 58 -6.22 1.63 6.63
N ILE A 59 -7.25 2.47 6.47
CA ILE A 59 -8.56 2.24 7.08
C ILE A 59 -9.11 0.90 6.61
N TRP A 60 -9.14 0.65 5.29
CA TRP A 60 -9.64 -0.61 4.77
C TRP A 60 -8.86 -1.82 5.28
N ASN A 61 -7.52 -1.73 5.38
CA ASN A 61 -6.68 -2.85 5.81
C ASN A 61 -6.73 -3.10 7.33
N PHE A 62 -6.68 -2.05 8.15
CA PHE A 62 -6.44 -2.18 9.60
C PHE A 62 -7.69 -1.99 10.46
N ASP A 63 -8.75 -1.38 9.92
CA ASP A 63 -10.01 -1.25 10.64
C ASP A 63 -10.83 -2.54 10.49
N GLU A 64 -11.12 -3.17 11.61
CA GLU A 64 -11.88 -4.42 11.66
C GLU A 64 -13.36 -4.22 11.33
N THR A 65 -13.89 -3.01 11.53
CA THR A 65 -15.28 -2.67 11.21
C THR A 65 -15.51 -2.55 9.71
N VAL A 66 -14.47 -2.30 8.94
CA VAL A 66 -14.52 -2.24 7.48
C VAL A 66 -14.51 -3.67 6.91
N ILE A 67 -15.63 -4.08 6.36
CA ILE A 67 -15.83 -5.42 5.77
C ILE A 67 -15.73 -5.30 4.24
N SER A 68 -14.80 -6.04 3.64
CA SER A 68 -14.71 -6.17 2.19
C SER A 68 -15.88 -6.99 1.64
N LEU A 69 -16.48 -6.54 0.54
CA LEU A 69 -17.52 -7.25 -0.20
C LEU A 69 -16.99 -7.99 -1.44
N LEU A 70 -15.67 -7.99 -1.60
CA LEU A 70 -14.98 -8.73 -2.66
C LEU A 70 -14.64 -10.14 -2.18
N PRO A 71 -14.60 -11.14 -3.08
CA PRO A 71 -14.15 -12.47 -2.71
C PRO A 71 -12.70 -12.45 -2.24
N PRO A 72 -12.35 -13.24 -1.20
CA PRO A 72 -10.98 -13.36 -0.74
C PRO A 72 -10.11 -14.11 -1.76
N GLY A 73 -8.80 -13.90 -1.70
CA GLY A 73 -7.82 -14.60 -2.53
C GLY A 73 -7.48 -13.90 -3.83
N GLU A 74 -6.85 -14.65 -4.73
CA GLU A 74 -6.32 -14.12 -5.98
C GLU A 74 -7.41 -13.58 -6.91
N VAL A 75 -7.11 -12.45 -7.53
CA VAL A 75 -7.99 -11.81 -8.51
C VAL A 75 -7.47 -12.16 -9.91
N PRO A 76 -8.33 -12.58 -10.85
CA PRO A 76 -7.93 -12.73 -12.24
C PRO A 76 -7.50 -11.36 -12.78
N TYR A 77 -6.27 -11.28 -13.23
CA TYR A 77 -5.66 -10.04 -13.70
C TYR A 77 -5.05 -10.24 -15.09
N SER A 78 -5.48 -9.40 -16.02
CA SER A 78 -4.81 -9.22 -17.30
C SER A 78 -4.54 -7.74 -17.51
N SER A 79 -3.30 -7.35 -17.77
CA SER A 79 -3.00 -5.97 -18.12
C SER A 79 -3.65 -5.58 -19.45
N LEU A 80 -4.18 -4.37 -19.54
CA LEU A 80 -4.74 -3.85 -20.80
C LEU A 80 -3.70 -3.80 -21.95
N LYS A 81 -2.41 -3.84 -21.64
CA LYS A 81 -1.32 -3.90 -22.62
C LYS A 81 -1.04 -5.30 -23.15
N ASP A 82 -1.54 -6.34 -22.50
CA ASP A 82 -1.26 -7.74 -22.81
C ASP A 82 -2.41 -8.40 -23.56
N GLU A 83 -3.09 -7.71 -24.47
CA GLU A 83 -4.26 -8.22 -25.22
C GLU A 83 -3.98 -9.52 -25.98
N GLN A 84 -2.73 -9.92 -26.16
CA GLN A 84 -2.38 -11.06 -27.00
C GLN A 84 -1.83 -12.29 -26.25
N ASN A 85 -1.44 -12.22 -25.01
CA ASN A 85 -0.85 -13.39 -24.33
C ASN A 85 -1.13 -13.43 -22.82
N SER A 86 -1.96 -14.37 -22.46
CA SER A 86 -2.03 -15.02 -21.15
C SER A 86 -2.96 -14.44 -20.08
N SER A 87 -3.99 -15.21 -19.85
CA SER A 87 -4.57 -15.44 -18.54
C SER A 87 -3.48 -15.81 -17.54
N GLY A 88 -3.10 -14.91 -16.67
CA GLY A 88 -2.18 -15.14 -15.57
C GLY A 88 -2.68 -14.45 -14.31
N THR A 89 -2.25 -14.92 -13.15
CA THR A 89 -2.53 -14.24 -11.88
C THR A 89 -1.68 -12.98 -11.78
N LEU A 90 -2.12 -12.00 -10.99
CA LEU A 90 -1.37 -10.75 -10.75
C LEU A 90 0.04 -11.05 -10.21
N SER A 91 0.18 -12.04 -9.32
CA SER A 91 1.46 -12.47 -8.75
C SER A 91 2.44 -12.98 -9.81
N THR A 92 1.96 -13.73 -10.80
CA THR A 92 2.80 -14.21 -11.91
C THR A 92 3.33 -13.06 -12.75
N LYS A 93 2.50 -12.05 -13.04
CA LYS A 93 2.89 -10.89 -13.83
C LYS A 93 3.84 -9.96 -13.09
N ILE A 94 3.64 -9.75 -11.80
CA ILE A 94 4.56 -8.97 -10.96
C ILE A 94 5.92 -9.65 -10.90
N GLY A 95 5.97 -10.98 -10.77
CA GLY A 95 7.22 -11.75 -10.80
C GLY A 95 7.97 -11.61 -12.12
N GLN A 96 7.27 -11.64 -13.25
CA GLN A 96 7.85 -11.42 -14.58
C GLN A 96 8.38 -10.00 -14.77
N GLN A 97 7.64 -8.99 -14.31
CA GLN A 97 8.06 -7.59 -14.42
C GLN A 97 9.17 -7.22 -13.45
N ALA A 98 9.19 -7.78 -12.25
CA ALA A 98 10.29 -7.57 -11.30
C ALA A 98 11.64 -8.08 -11.82
N SER A 99 11.63 -9.14 -12.65
CA SER A 99 12.84 -9.66 -13.29
C SER A 99 13.32 -8.81 -14.47
N THR A 100 12.44 -8.04 -15.10
CA THR A 100 12.75 -7.16 -16.23
C THR A 100 12.98 -5.71 -15.85
N MET A 101 12.56 -5.29 -14.66
CA MET A 101 12.83 -3.94 -14.15
C MET A 101 14.30 -3.80 -13.75
N ARG A 102 15.16 -3.45 -14.68
CA ARG A 102 16.39 -2.74 -14.35
C ARG A 102 15.97 -1.36 -13.82
N PHE A 103 16.48 -1.01 -12.66
CA PHE A 103 16.17 0.17 -11.85
C PHE A 103 16.26 1.53 -12.57
N ASN A 104 16.69 1.57 -13.81
CA ASN A 104 16.92 2.77 -14.62
C ASN A 104 15.91 2.99 -15.75
N ASP A 105 14.98 2.07 -15.99
CA ASP A 105 13.98 2.23 -17.06
C ASP A 105 12.63 2.76 -16.54
N THR A 106 12.64 3.43 -15.42
CA THR A 106 11.45 3.87 -14.68
C THR A 106 10.62 4.95 -15.38
N VAL A 107 11.03 5.49 -16.52
CA VAL A 107 10.39 6.71 -17.00
C VAL A 107 9.25 6.46 -17.98
N ASN A 108 9.15 5.36 -18.73
CA ASN A 108 8.17 5.35 -19.83
C ASN A 108 7.40 4.07 -20.17
N THR A 109 7.66 2.91 -19.59
CA THR A 109 7.04 1.68 -20.10
C THR A 109 6.01 1.01 -19.18
N ASN A 110 5.94 1.37 -17.90
CA ASN A 110 5.05 0.73 -16.91
C ASN A 110 4.18 1.69 -16.11
N GLN A 111 3.98 2.91 -16.57
CA GLN A 111 2.97 3.77 -16.00
C GLN A 111 1.59 3.16 -16.31
N GLY A 112 0.81 2.87 -15.26
CA GLY A 112 -0.59 2.54 -15.41
C GLY A 112 -1.36 3.70 -16.06
N PHE A 113 -2.55 3.43 -16.58
CA PHE A 113 -3.43 4.47 -17.14
C PHE A 113 -3.99 5.38 -16.05
N THR A 114 -4.01 4.92 -14.80
CA THR A 114 -4.49 5.65 -13.62
C THR A 114 -3.59 5.37 -12.41
N THR A 115 -3.85 6.05 -11.30
CA THR A 115 -3.12 5.91 -10.04
C THR A 115 -4.08 5.69 -8.88
N LEU A 116 -3.62 5.07 -7.79
CA LEU A 116 -4.41 4.95 -6.56
C LEU A 116 -4.81 6.31 -5.99
N ARG A 117 -4.02 7.37 -6.25
CA ARG A 117 -4.36 8.75 -5.88
C ARG A 117 -5.60 9.29 -6.59
N ARG A 118 -5.96 8.74 -7.73
CA ARG A 118 -7.20 9.10 -8.46
C ARG A 118 -8.34 8.17 -8.16
N GLU A 119 -8.05 6.88 -8.00
CA GLU A 119 -9.07 5.83 -7.86
C GLU A 119 -9.58 5.64 -6.43
N TRP A 120 -8.89 6.17 -5.40
CA TRP A 120 -9.26 5.94 -4.00
C TRP A 120 -10.70 6.34 -3.66
N THR A 121 -11.22 7.37 -4.31
CA THR A 121 -12.62 7.81 -4.12
C THR A 121 -13.65 6.78 -4.55
N LYS A 122 -13.26 5.77 -5.34
CA LYS A 122 -14.14 4.68 -5.77
C LYS A 122 -14.10 3.48 -4.83
N LEU A 123 -13.16 3.44 -3.88
CA LEU A 123 -12.94 2.28 -3.01
C LEU A 123 -14.13 1.98 -2.09
N TYR A 124 -14.95 2.98 -1.76
CA TYR A 124 -16.18 2.77 -0.99
C TYR A 124 -17.15 1.78 -1.62
N ASN A 125 -17.09 1.57 -2.95
CA ASN A 125 -17.93 0.60 -3.63
C ASN A 125 -17.64 -0.86 -3.26
N PHE A 126 -16.49 -1.13 -2.66
CA PHE A 126 -16.00 -2.47 -2.35
C PHE A 126 -16.17 -2.87 -0.90
N ILE A 127 -16.64 -1.95 -0.06
CA ILE A 127 -16.86 -2.18 1.37
C ILE A 127 -18.35 -2.16 1.73
N LYS A 128 -18.71 -2.91 2.77
CA LYS A 128 -20.07 -2.97 3.29
C LYS A 128 -20.52 -1.58 3.76
N GLY A 129 -21.74 -1.20 3.38
CA GLY A 129 -22.32 0.11 3.72
C GLY A 129 -21.87 1.25 2.80
N GLY A 130 -20.97 1.01 1.84
CA GLY A 130 -20.55 2.03 0.88
C GLY A 130 -21.54 2.19 -0.27
N ASN A 131 -21.71 1.14 -1.08
CA ASN A 131 -22.66 1.13 -2.20
C ASN A 131 -23.41 -0.21 -2.24
N ASP A 132 -24.50 -0.31 -1.51
CA ASP A 132 -25.29 -1.53 -1.39
C ASP A 132 -26.14 -1.82 -2.64
N LYS A 133 -26.34 -0.82 -3.53
CA LYS A 133 -27.07 -0.99 -4.79
C LYS A 133 -26.24 -1.72 -5.86
N LEU A 134 -24.93 -1.81 -5.68
CA LEU A 134 -24.04 -2.47 -6.61
C LEU A 134 -24.07 -3.99 -6.38
N ASN A 135 -24.45 -4.76 -7.42
CA ASN A 135 -24.43 -6.23 -7.31
C ASN A 135 -22.99 -6.78 -7.30
N GLY A 136 -22.82 -8.01 -6.80
CA GLY A 136 -21.51 -8.65 -6.63
C GLY A 136 -20.70 -8.70 -7.93
N LEU A 137 -21.28 -9.17 -9.03
CA LEU A 137 -20.61 -9.30 -10.31
C LEU A 137 -20.10 -7.93 -10.84
N ARG A 138 -20.93 -6.90 -10.76
CA ARG A 138 -20.53 -5.55 -11.16
C ARG A 138 -19.42 -4.99 -10.27
N ARG A 139 -19.46 -5.30 -8.97
CA ARG A 139 -18.42 -4.90 -8.01
C ARG A 139 -17.09 -5.53 -8.36
N GLU A 140 -17.06 -6.83 -8.61
CA GLU A 140 -15.86 -7.55 -9.03
C GLU A 140 -15.32 -7.03 -10.37
N THR A 141 -16.18 -6.84 -11.37
CA THR A 141 -15.79 -6.27 -12.66
C THR A 141 -15.16 -4.88 -12.51
N MET A 142 -15.78 -4.01 -11.70
CA MET A 142 -15.25 -2.68 -11.43
C MET A 142 -13.88 -2.74 -10.72
N PHE A 143 -13.71 -3.66 -9.78
CA PHE A 143 -12.44 -3.86 -9.09
C PHE A 143 -11.34 -4.29 -10.07
N ILE A 144 -11.62 -5.28 -10.92
CA ILE A 144 -10.70 -5.75 -11.96
C ILE A 144 -10.32 -4.62 -12.91
N GLN A 145 -11.28 -3.81 -13.34
CA GLN A 145 -11.01 -2.64 -14.22
C GLN A 145 -10.08 -1.63 -13.55
N ILE A 146 -10.25 -1.35 -12.26
CA ILE A 146 -9.33 -0.49 -11.51
C ILE A 146 -7.94 -1.11 -11.49
N LEU A 147 -7.81 -2.39 -11.15
CA LEU A 147 -6.52 -3.08 -11.11
C LEU A 147 -5.79 -3.03 -12.47
N GLN A 148 -6.52 -3.25 -13.56
CA GLN A 148 -5.97 -3.20 -14.93
C GLN A 148 -5.43 -1.82 -15.30
N GLY A 149 -6.03 -0.76 -14.77
CA GLY A 149 -5.60 0.62 -15.01
C GLY A 149 -4.44 1.06 -14.12
N LEU A 150 -4.15 0.36 -13.04
CA LEU A 150 -3.09 0.71 -12.09
C LEU A 150 -1.71 0.19 -12.53
N HIS A 151 -0.67 0.82 -11.97
CA HIS A 151 0.67 0.22 -11.99
C HIS A 151 0.62 -1.13 -11.26
N PRO A 152 1.26 -2.20 -11.78
CA PRO A 152 1.17 -3.56 -11.20
C PRO A 152 1.48 -3.64 -9.70
N LEU A 153 2.46 -2.87 -9.21
CA LEU A 153 2.81 -2.85 -7.79
C LEU A 153 1.74 -2.14 -6.94
N ASP A 154 1.05 -1.13 -7.47
CA ASP A 154 -0.09 -0.49 -6.80
C ASP A 154 -1.33 -1.42 -6.83
N ALA A 155 -1.52 -2.17 -7.92
CA ALA A 155 -2.57 -3.18 -8.02
C ALA A 155 -2.36 -4.31 -7.00
N GLU A 156 -1.11 -4.76 -6.80
CA GLU A 156 -0.76 -5.73 -5.75
C GLU A 156 -1.09 -5.21 -4.35
N ILE A 157 -0.76 -3.94 -4.07
CA ILE A 157 -1.12 -3.31 -2.78
C ILE A 157 -2.63 -3.34 -2.58
N LEU A 158 -3.40 -2.99 -3.59
CA LEU A 158 -4.86 -2.98 -3.50
C LEU A 158 -5.43 -4.38 -3.24
N CYS A 159 -4.85 -5.43 -3.85
CA CYS A 159 -5.21 -6.82 -3.56
C CYS A 159 -4.87 -7.21 -2.12
N LEU A 160 -3.68 -6.84 -1.62
CA LEU A 160 -3.30 -7.10 -0.23
C LEU A 160 -4.23 -6.39 0.77
N VAL A 161 -4.62 -5.16 0.46
CA VAL A 161 -5.55 -4.38 1.30
C VAL A 161 -6.94 -5.00 1.30
N LYS A 162 -7.42 -5.48 0.14
CA LYS A 162 -8.70 -6.20 0.01
C LYS A 162 -8.79 -7.38 0.99
N ASP A 163 -7.71 -8.12 1.14
CA ASP A 163 -7.61 -9.30 2.01
C ASP A 163 -7.06 -8.99 3.41
N LYS A 164 -6.84 -7.70 3.75
CA LYS A 164 -6.26 -7.24 5.03
C LYS A 164 -4.87 -7.83 5.30
N GLU A 165 -4.05 -7.96 4.27
CA GLU A 165 -2.75 -8.63 4.29
C GLU A 165 -1.56 -7.69 4.02
N LEU A 166 -1.76 -6.38 3.99
CA LEU A 166 -0.72 -5.38 3.69
C LEU A 166 0.52 -5.55 4.58
N GLN A 167 0.34 -5.92 5.85
CA GLN A 167 1.41 -6.15 6.82
C GLN A 167 2.30 -7.35 6.48
N LYS A 168 1.86 -8.28 5.63
CA LYS A 168 2.69 -9.42 5.19
C LYS A 168 3.86 -8.96 4.31
N LYS A 169 3.64 -7.95 3.48
CA LYS A 169 4.66 -7.40 2.57
C LYS A 169 5.35 -6.18 3.15
N TYR A 170 4.59 -5.25 3.70
CA TYR A 170 5.07 -4.01 4.27
C TYR A 170 4.99 -4.07 5.80
N LYS A 171 6.10 -3.83 6.49
CA LYS A 171 6.19 -3.88 7.95
C LYS A 171 5.50 -2.66 8.60
N ILE A 172 4.22 -2.50 8.31
CA ILE A 172 3.33 -1.48 8.86
C ILE A 172 2.35 -2.18 9.79
N THR A 173 2.10 -1.62 10.96
CA THR A 173 1.18 -2.18 11.96
C THR A 173 0.04 -1.23 12.25
N ARG A 174 -1.08 -1.74 12.78
CA ARG A 174 -2.22 -0.93 13.23
C ARG A 174 -1.77 0.19 14.18
N SER A 175 -0.89 -0.10 15.14
CA SER A 175 -0.37 0.89 16.08
C SER A 175 0.39 2.05 15.40
N MET A 176 1.12 1.79 14.31
CA MET A 176 1.76 2.86 13.53
C MET A 176 0.73 3.74 12.83
N VAL A 177 -0.33 3.13 12.29
CA VAL A 177 -1.42 3.85 11.62
C VAL A 177 -2.20 4.69 12.64
N CYS A 178 -2.46 4.16 13.84
CA CYS A 178 -3.04 4.94 14.93
C CYS A 178 -2.16 6.16 15.27
N LEU A 179 -0.85 5.97 15.46
CA LEU A 179 0.07 7.07 15.74
C LEU A 179 0.15 8.11 14.62
N LEU A 180 -0.12 7.71 13.38
CA LEU A 180 -0.17 8.64 12.26
C LEU A 180 -1.37 9.59 12.38
N TYR A 181 -2.54 9.09 12.77
CA TYR A 181 -3.79 9.85 12.75
C TYR A 181 -4.22 10.42 14.12
N THR A 182 -3.71 9.90 15.25
CA THR A 182 -4.01 10.45 16.59
C THR A 182 -3.24 11.72 16.90
N SER A 183 -2.20 12.05 16.16
CA SER A 183 -1.46 13.29 16.36
C SER A 183 -2.14 14.53 15.75
N ASP A 184 -3.18 14.34 14.90
CA ASP A 184 -3.96 15.44 14.31
C ASP A 184 -5.27 15.70 15.08
N ALA A 185 -5.68 14.78 15.93
CA ALA A 185 -6.81 14.94 16.82
C ALA A 185 -6.28 15.04 18.25
N ALA A 186 -6.02 16.25 18.70
CA ALA A 186 -6.14 16.55 20.11
C ALA A 186 -7.62 16.44 20.47
N ASP A 187 -8.13 15.21 20.54
CA ASP A 187 -9.25 14.78 21.38
C ASP A 187 -9.65 13.35 21.03
N GLU A 188 -9.54 12.51 22.05
CA GLU A 188 -10.32 11.31 22.34
C GLU A 188 -10.73 10.40 21.16
N HIS A 189 -9.97 9.32 20.93
CA HIS A 189 -10.52 7.98 21.05
C HIS A 189 -9.38 6.96 21.10
N SER A 190 -9.26 6.35 22.25
CA SER A 190 -8.44 5.21 22.59
C SER A 190 -8.48 4.12 21.51
N CYS A 191 -7.30 3.79 20.96
CA CYS A 191 -7.07 2.48 20.37
C CYS A 191 -7.05 1.44 21.49
N GLY A 192 -8.23 1.00 21.94
CA GLY A 192 -8.42 -0.14 22.81
C GLY A 192 -8.29 -1.45 22.06
#